data_797f7b49f1b65fc16d7f7a444da1ec02
#
_entry.id   797f7b49f1b65fc16d7f7a444da1ec02
#
_cell.length_a   1.000
_cell.length_b   1.000
_cell.length_c   1.000
_cell.angle_alpha   90.00
_cell.angle_beta   90.00
_cell.angle_gamma   90.00
#
_symmetry.space_group_name_H-M   'P 1'
#
loop_
_entity.id
_entity.type
_entity.pdbx_description
1 polymer ?
#
loop_
_entity_poly.entity_id
_entity_poly.type
_entity_poly.pdbx_seq_one_letter_code
_entity_poly.pdbx_strand_id
1 'polypeptide(L)'
;MSYKLNFDSEFHSFLQETHGISKIVDLILYHRGEFLKRTGDFIRKEAGNETISFIPKSKLGLLHTGFNETKYRTPLKIGRFISKFISSEGLNAFGVDQYDVETFVNLYKSFFDRDESRLKIVEGDDILKYYLFENYYRPNTACIGTLWNSCMRYREKNRYMEIYAKNPDKIKMLVLFGEDGKVKTRALLWESCQDRDGNTHKVMDRIYSIYDHDMIFFKNWALKNGYIHKYEQSARSENIFVTPQNPDPIRIDLTVKLDNHICDYYPYIDSFKFYSRKLGTLSNSEYFSYKYILVQNDGGLVPKEEEEPEYDDQSVDW
;
A
#
# COMPACT_ATOMS: atom_id res chain seq x y z
N MET A 1 15.26 -29.92 -19.90
CA MET A 1 13.91 -29.34 -19.82
C MET A 1 13.70 -28.77 -18.42
N SER A 2 13.45 -27.50 -18.29
CA SER A 2 13.18 -26.86 -17.00
C SER A 2 11.80 -27.32 -16.52
N TYR A 3 11.71 -27.87 -15.32
CA TYR A 3 10.46 -28.29 -14.69
C TYR A 3 9.68 -27.05 -14.25
N LYS A 4 8.46 -26.92 -14.72
CA LYS A 4 7.56 -25.81 -14.39
C LYS A 4 6.34 -26.38 -13.66
N LEU A 5 6.05 -25.88 -12.44
CA LEU A 5 4.82 -26.19 -11.74
C LEU A 5 3.61 -25.57 -12.45
N ASN A 6 2.50 -26.31 -12.51
CA ASN A 6 1.22 -25.79 -12.95
C ASN A 6 0.44 -25.27 -11.73
N PHE A 7 -0.07 -24.06 -11.85
CA PHE A 7 -0.88 -23.39 -10.83
C PHE A 7 -2.28 -23.11 -11.38
N ASP A 8 -3.28 -23.12 -10.52
CA ASP A 8 -4.58 -22.56 -10.90
C ASP A 8 -4.51 -21.04 -11.06
N SER A 9 -5.58 -20.45 -11.59
CA SER A 9 -5.61 -19.01 -11.88
C SER A 9 -5.49 -18.16 -10.61
N GLU A 10 -6.10 -18.57 -9.50
CA GLU A 10 -6.08 -17.80 -8.25
C GLU A 10 -4.68 -17.80 -7.62
N PHE A 11 -4.03 -18.98 -7.51
CA PHE A 11 -2.68 -19.04 -6.98
C PHE A 11 -1.65 -18.40 -7.91
N HIS A 12 -1.86 -18.51 -9.22
CA HIS A 12 -1.03 -17.82 -10.21
C HIS A 12 -1.14 -16.29 -10.09
N SER A 13 -2.36 -15.76 -9.93
CA SER A 13 -2.59 -14.33 -9.69
C SER A 13 -1.89 -13.86 -8.41
N PHE A 14 -2.02 -14.63 -7.31
CA PHE A 14 -1.29 -14.37 -6.08
C PHE A 14 0.22 -14.22 -6.33
N LEU A 15 0.84 -15.17 -7.04
CA LEU A 15 2.27 -15.10 -7.33
C LEU A 15 2.65 -13.88 -8.18
N GLN A 16 1.84 -13.54 -9.19
CA GLN A 16 2.10 -12.40 -10.08
C GLN A 16 1.95 -11.06 -9.35
N GLU A 17 0.92 -10.90 -8.53
CA GLU A 17 0.64 -9.65 -7.82
C GLU A 17 1.58 -9.42 -6.62
N THR A 18 2.26 -10.45 -6.15
CA THR A 18 3.13 -10.39 -4.96
C THR A 18 4.63 -10.56 -5.25
N HIS A 19 5.01 -10.65 -6.53
CA HIS A 19 6.42 -10.67 -6.91
C HIS A 19 7.13 -9.37 -6.50
N GLY A 20 8.43 -9.47 -6.20
CA GLY A 20 9.23 -8.34 -5.71
C GLY A 20 9.00 -8.01 -4.22
N ILE A 21 8.09 -8.73 -3.54
CA ILE A 21 7.79 -8.52 -2.12
C ILE A 21 8.26 -9.70 -1.27
N SER A 22 8.18 -10.90 -1.83
CA SER A 22 8.59 -12.13 -1.16
C SER A 22 9.64 -12.85 -1.97
N LYS A 23 10.84 -13.07 -1.37
CA LYS A 23 11.91 -13.88 -1.97
C LYS A 23 11.41 -15.26 -2.41
N ILE A 24 10.45 -15.84 -1.68
CA ILE A 24 9.86 -17.14 -2.00
C ILE A 24 9.01 -17.07 -3.26
N VAL A 25 8.23 -16.02 -3.42
CA VAL A 25 7.46 -15.80 -4.65
C VAL A 25 8.39 -15.63 -5.84
N ASP A 26 9.43 -14.82 -5.70
CA ASP A 26 10.41 -14.58 -6.76
C ASP A 26 11.16 -15.87 -7.15
N LEU A 27 11.53 -16.68 -6.16
CA LEU A 27 12.13 -17.97 -6.39
C LEU A 27 11.19 -18.90 -7.19
N ILE A 28 9.90 -18.95 -6.86
CA ILE A 28 8.91 -19.76 -7.57
C ILE A 28 8.71 -19.27 -9.01
N LEU A 29 8.66 -17.95 -9.22
CA LEU A 29 8.39 -17.37 -10.54
C LEU A 29 9.59 -17.41 -11.48
N TYR A 30 10.76 -17.01 -11.01
CA TYR A 30 11.93 -16.75 -11.88
C TYR A 30 12.92 -17.91 -11.94
N HIS A 31 13.00 -18.75 -10.90
CA HIS A 31 13.96 -19.86 -10.80
C HIS A 31 13.30 -21.24 -10.96
N ARG A 32 12.32 -21.29 -11.85
CA ARG A 32 11.53 -22.50 -12.13
C ARG A 32 12.40 -23.66 -12.57
N GLY A 33 12.37 -24.74 -11.84
CA GLY A 33 12.91 -26.03 -12.23
C GLY A 33 14.28 -26.37 -11.66
N GLU A 34 15.11 -25.42 -11.32
CA GLU A 34 16.42 -25.65 -10.72
C GLU A 34 16.31 -25.98 -9.22
N PHE A 35 15.49 -25.19 -8.52
CA PHE A 35 15.30 -25.30 -7.07
C PHE A 35 13.97 -25.93 -6.66
N LEU A 36 13.15 -26.35 -7.62
CA LEU A 36 11.86 -26.95 -7.31
C LEU A 36 11.93 -28.48 -7.23
N LYS A 37 11.36 -29.03 -6.17
CA LYS A 37 11.22 -30.47 -5.98
C LYS A 37 10.05 -30.99 -6.82
N ARG A 38 10.28 -32.09 -7.56
CA ARG A 38 9.26 -32.78 -8.36
C ARG A 38 8.37 -33.69 -7.50
N THR A 39 7.76 -33.16 -6.43
CA THR A 39 6.93 -33.92 -5.49
C THR A 39 5.49 -34.07 -5.93
N GLY A 40 5.03 -33.17 -6.77
CA GLY A 40 3.66 -33.10 -7.31
C GLY A 40 3.52 -31.89 -8.23
N ASP A 41 2.31 -31.68 -8.73
CA ASP A 41 1.98 -30.59 -9.66
C ASP A 41 0.52 -30.15 -9.50
N PHE A 42 0.05 -29.25 -10.37
CA PHE A 42 -1.33 -28.74 -10.37
C PHE A 42 -1.74 -28.18 -9.02
N ILE A 43 -0.93 -27.23 -8.53
CA ILE A 43 -1.17 -26.55 -7.27
C ILE A 43 -2.43 -25.68 -7.39
N ARG A 44 -3.36 -25.82 -6.44
CA ARG A 44 -4.61 -25.10 -6.40
C ARG A 44 -4.88 -24.54 -5.01
N LYS A 45 -5.38 -23.31 -4.97
CA LYS A 45 -5.94 -22.73 -3.75
C LYS A 45 -7.17 -23.54 -3.32
N GLU A 46 -7.29 -23.86 -2.05
CA GLU A 46 -8.47 -24.47 -1.46
C GLU A 46 -9.37 -23.43 -0.77
N ALA A 47 -10.54 -23.82 -0.35
CA ALA A 47 -11.44 -22.94 0.41
C ALA A 47 -10.73 -22.42 1.68
N GLY A 48 -10.91 -21.14 1.97
CA GLY A 48 -10.18 -20.43 3.04
C GLY A 48 -8.82 -19.90 2.59
N ASN A 49 -8.03 -19.45 3.54
CA ASN A 49 -6.77 -18.71 3.31
C ASN A 49 -5.52 -19.39 3.89
N GLU A 50 -5.64 -20.66 4.29
CA GLU A 50 -4.52 -21.38 4.93
C GLU A 50 -4.04 -22.60 4.16
N THR A 51 -4.82 -23.09 3.20
CA THR A 51 -4.63 -24.39 2.59
C THR A 51 -4.57 -24.28 1.07
N ILE A 52 -3.61 -25.01 0.50
CA ILE A 52 -3.52 -25.32 -0.92
C ILE A 52 -3.62 -26.82 -1.11
N SER A 53 -3.86 -27.28 -2.33
CA SER A 53 -3.77 -28.68 -2.69
C SER A 53 -2.90 -28.89 -3.93
N PHE A 54 -2.41 -30.08 -4.09
CA PHE A 54 -1.62 -30.51 -5.24
C PHE A 54 -1.90 -31.96 -5.60
N ILE A 55 -1.56 -32.37 -6.82
CA ILE A 55 -1.63 -33.76 -7.25
C ILE A 55 -0.25 -34.39 -7.06
N PRO A 56 -0.09 -35.43 -6.22
CA PRO A 56 1.18 -36.11 -6.02
C PRO A 56 1.76 -36.68 -7.31
N LYS A 57 3.08 -36.72 -7.44
CA LYS A 57 3.78 -37.24 -8.61
C LYS A 57 3.31 -38.62 -9.01
N SER A 58 3.07 -39.52 -8.03
CA SER A 58 2.58 -40.89 -8.25
C SER A 58 1.19 -40.99 -8.89
N LYS A 59 0.46 -39.89 -8.93
CA LYS A 59 -0.93 -39.79 -9.47
C LYS A 59 -1.02 -38.99 -10.77
N LEU A 60 0.04 -38.27 -11.17
CA LEU A 60 0.03 -37.42 -12.37
C LEU A 60 -0.27 -38.20 -13.66
N GLY A 61 0.23 -39.44 -13.78
CA GLY A 61 -0.04 -40.30 -14.93
C GLY A 61 -1.52 -40.73 -15.11
N LEU A 62 -2.31 -40.61 -14.06
CA LEU A 62 -3.72 -40.97 -14.09
C LEU A 62 -4.64 -39.85 -14.65
N LEU A 63 -4.11 -38.63 -14.78
CA LEU A 63 -4.86 -37.48 -15.31
C LEU A 63 -5.30 -37.66 -16.77
N HIS A 64 -4.58 -38.47 -17.54
CA HIS A 64 -4.89 -38.75 -18.94
C HIS A 64 -6.05 -39.74 -19.14
N THR A 65 -6.59 -40.34 -18.07
CA THR A 65 -7.60 -41.38 -18.14
C THR A 65 -9.05 -40.88 -17.87
N GLY A 66 -9.31 -39.59 -17.98
CA GLY A 66 -10.63 -39.01 -17.69
C GLY A 66 -10.99 -38.99 -16.18
N PHE A 67 -10.02 -38.94 -15.37
CA PHE A 67 -10.04 -39.17 -13.95
C PHE A 67 -10.56 -37.96 -13.14
N ASN A 68 -11.32 -38.20 -12.07
CA ASN A 68 -11.76 -37.12 -11.16
C ASN A 68 -10.56 -36.55 -10.39
N GLU A 69 -10.05 -35.45 -10.89
CA GLU A 69 -8.90 -34.72 -10.34
C GLU A 69 -9.05 -34.45 -8.83
N THR A 70 -10.24 -34.12 -8.37
CA THR A 70 -10.54 -33.80 -6.97
C THR A 70 -10.22 -34.94 -6.00
N LYS A 71 -10.40 -36.19 -6.42
CA LYS A 71 -10.17 -37.37 -5.59
C LYS A 71 -8.69 -37.58 -5.23
N TYR A 72 -7.76 -37.07 -6.02
CA TYR A 72 -6.32 -37.32 -5.86
C TYR A 72 -5.53 -36.13 -5.35
N ARG A 73 -6.21 -35.05 -5.05
CA ARG A 73 -5.58 -33.91 -4.44
C ARG A 73 -5.19 -34.18 -3.00
N THR A 74 -4.00 -33.71 -2.65
CA THR A 74 -3.49 -33.77 -1.29
C THR A 74 -3.50 -32.33 -0.74
N PRO A 75 -4.28 -32.07 0.33
CA PRO A 75 -4.28 -30.76 0.98
C PRO A 75 -2.97 -30.51 1.74
N LEU A 76 -2.53 -29.28 1.78
CA LEU A 76 -1.28 -28.86 2.40
C LEU A 76 -1.45 -27.47 3.01
N LYS A 77 -1.03 -27.28 4.27
CA LYS A 77 -0.93 -25.92 4.84
C LYS A 77 0.09 -25.10 4.07
N ILE A 78 -0.21 -23.83 3.81
CA ILE A 78 0.62 -22.97 2.97
C ILE A 78 2.08 -22.87 3.47
N GLY A 79 2.35 -22.86 4.77
CA GLY A 79 3.70 -22.86 5.29
C GLY A 79 4.50 -24.14 4.96
N ARG A 80 3.81 -25.28 4.80
CA ARG A 80 4.45 -26.55 4.37
C ARG A 80 4.69 -26.63 2.87
N PHE A 81 4.04 -25.76 2.08
CA PHE A 81 4.29 -25.68 0.64
C PHE A 81 5.76 -25.42 0.35
N ILE A 82 6.37 -24.49 1.07
CA ILE A 82 7.77 -24.09 0.89
C ILE A 82 8.69 -25.32 1.00
N SER A 83 8.66 -26.01 2.13
CA SER A 83 9.52 -27.17 2.35
C SER A 83 9.17 -28.36 1.46
N LYS A 84 7.94 -28.45 0.96
CA LYS A 84 7.47 -29.53 0.09
C LYS A 84 7.92 -29.35 -1.37
N PHE A 85 7.92 -28.12 -1.86
CA PHE A 85 8.14 -27.82 -3.28
C PHE A 85 9.47 -27.11 -3.58
N ILE A 86 10.13 -26.49 -2.58
CA ILE A 86 11.40 -25.81 -2.76
C ILE A 86 12.52 -26.62 -2.11
N SER A 87 13.66 -26.73 -2.79
CA SER A 87 14.84 -27.42 -2.25
C SER A 87 15.55 -26.57 -1.19
N SER A 88 16.30 -27.23 -0.30
CA SER A 88 17.14 -26.52 0.68
C SER A 88 18.23 -25.69 0.00
N GLU A 89 18.77 -26.18 -1.13
CA GLU A 89 19.73 -25.42 -1.92
C GLU A 89 19.11 -24.14 -2.46
N GLY A 90 17.85 -24.19 -2.94
CA GLY A 90 17.13 -23.00 -3.41
C GLY A 90 16.88 -22.01 -2.30
N LEU A 91 16.41 -22.44 -1.13
CA LEU A 91 16.20 -21.56 0.02
C LEU A 91 17.52 -20.89 0.45
N ASN A 92 18.61 -21.62 0.53
CA ASN A 92 19.92 -21.11 0.90
C ASN A 92 20.50 -20.15 -0.14
N ALA A 93 20.39 -20.48 -1.44
CA ALA A 93 20.88 -19.64 -2.53
C ALA A 93 20.23 -18.26 -2.56
N PHE A 94 18.95 -18.18 -2.14
CA PHE A 94 18.19 -16.92 -2.05
C PHE A 94 18.24 -16.29 -0.64
N GLY A 95 19.00 -16.84 0.28
CA GLY A 95 19.09 -16.32 1.64
C GLY A 95 17.71 -16.23 2.32
N VAL A 96 16.86 -17.26 2.09
CA VAL A 96 15.52 -17.34 2.69
C VAL A 96 15.65 -17.77 4.14
N ASP A 97 15.16 -16.95 5.05
CA ASP A 97 15.14 -17.20 6.48
C ASP A 97 13.71 -17.44 7.01
N GLN A 98 13.56 -17.56 8.32
CA GLN A 98 12.26 -17.76 8.97
C GLN A 98 11.31 -16.56 8.77
N TYR A 99 11.84 -15.36 8.70
CA TYR A 99 11.04 -14.14 8.45
C TYR A 99 10.46 -14.16 7.03
N ASP A 100 11.23 -14.60 6.03
CA ASP A 100 10.74 -14.72 4.65
C ASP A 100 9.63 -15.77 4.53
N VAL A 101 9.71 -16.87 5.31
CA VAL A 101 8.67 -17.91 5.39
C VAL A 101 7.38 -17.34 5.98
N GLU A 102 7.49 -16.61 7.08
CA GLU A 102 6.35 -15.97 7.73
C GLU A 102 5.73 -14.89 6.83
N THR A 103 6.55 -14.11 6.16
CA THR A 103 6.13 -13.10 5.18
C THR A 103 5.32 -13.75 4.05
N PHE A 104 5.80 -14.84 3.45
CA PHE A 104 5.07 -15.56 2.41
C PHE A 104 3.72 -16.10 2.91
N VAL A 105 3.68 -16.71 4.09
CA VAL A 105 2.45 -17.24 4.69
C VAL A 105 1.43 -16.13 4.96
N ASN A 106 1.88 -15.03 5.54
CA ASN A 106 1.02 -13.87 5.84
C ASN A 106 0.54 -13.20 4.57
N LEU A 107 1.40 -13.08 3.56
CA LEU A 107 1.08 -12.55 2.24
C LEU A 107 -0.02 -13.38 1.57
N TYR A 108 0.12 -14.72 1.59
CA TYR A 108 -0.90 -15.64 1.08
C TYR A 108 -2.23 -15.50 1.82
N LYS A 109 -2.19 -15.51 3.15
CA LYS A 109 -3.39 -15.38 3.98
C LYS A 109 -4.12 -14.07 3.68
N SER A 110 -3.42 -12.96 3.65
CA SER A 110 -4.02 -11.65 3.39
C SER A 110 -4.52 -11.49 1.97
N PHE A 111 -3.84 -12.08 1.00
CA PHE A 111 -4.28 -12.05 -0.38
C PHE A 111 -5.63 -12.74 -0.58
N PHE A 112 -5.85 -13.85 0.11
CA PHE A 112 -7.08 -14.63 0.02
C PHE A 112 -8.09 -14.35 1.15
N ASP A 113 -7.69 -13.69 2.22
CA ASP A 113 -8.54 -13.24 3.34
C ASP A 113 -9.01 -11.80 3.10
N ARG A 114 -9.44 -11.53 1.88
CA ARG A 114 -9.98 -10.22 1.50
C ARG A 114 -11.34 -10.00 2.17
N ASP A 115 -11.34 -9.90 3.48
CA ASP A 115 -12.51 -9.45 4.21
C ASP A 115 -12.66 -7.94 4.02
N GLU A 116 -13.22 -7.56 2.85
CA GLU A 116 -13.56 -6.17 2.54
C GLU A 116 -14.49 -5.58 3.61
N SER A 117 -15.15 -6.41 4.44
CA SER A 117 -15.98 -5.93 5.53
C SER A 117 -15.20 -5.20 6.63
N ARG A 118 -13.91 -5.49 6.76
CA ARG A 118 -13.01 -4.80 7.69
C ARG A 118 -12.36 -3.54 7.11
N LEU A 119 -12.58 -3.28 5.83
CA LEU A 119 -12.11 -2.08 5.16
C LEU A 119 -13.19 -1.01 5.22
N LYS A 120 -12.86 0.16 5.75
CA LYS A 120 -13.79 1.29 5.85
C LYS A 120 -13.17 2.57 5.36
N ILE A 121 -13.98 3.39 4.71
CA ILE A 121 -13.67 4.79 4.45
C ILE A 121 -14.26 5.59 5.60
N VAL A 122 -13.44 6.43 6.22
CA VAL A 122 -13.82 7.32 7.30
C VAL A 122 -13.49 8.76 6.95
N GLU A 123 -14.20 9.72 7.54
CA GLU A 123 -14.06 11.14 7.28
C GLU A 123 -14.26 11.97 8.55
N GLY A 124 -13.99 13.26 8.48
CA GLY A 124 -14.18 14.17 9.59
C GLY A 124 -13.37 13.77 10.84
N ASP A 125 -14.00 13.84 12.00
CA ASP A 125 -13.36 13.57 13.29
C ASP A 125 -12.91 12.12 13.48
N ASP A 126 -13.46 11.18 12.71
CA ASP A 126 -12.98 9.80 12.73
C ASP A 126 -11.53 9.69 12.19
N ILE A 127 -11.11 10.60 11.32
CA ILE A 127 -9.71 10.69 10.90
C ILE A 127 -8.83 10.96 12.12
N LEU A 128 -9.19 11.93 12.96
CA LEU A 128 -8.45 12.27 14.18
C LEU A 128 -8.30 11.08 15.12
N LYS A 129 -9.41 10.35 15.31
CA LYS A 129 -9.48 9.15 16.15
C LYS A 129 -8.51 8.06 15.68
N TYR A 130 -8.52 7.75 14.38
CA TYR A 130 -7.73 6.63 13.83
C TYR A 130 -6.27 7.00 13.52
N TYR A 131 -5.86 8.24 13.76
CA TYR A 131 -4.46 8.62 13.84
C TYR A 131 -3.81 8.27 15.17
N LEU A 132 -4.60 8.13 16.25
CA LEU A 132 -4.08 7.88 17.60
C LEU A 132 -3.63 6.43 17.78
N PHE A 133 -2.40 6.26 18.32
CA PHE A 133 -1.77 4.94 18.49
C PHE A 133 -2.55 4.01 19.44
N GLU A 134 -3.36 4.53 20.34
CA GLU A 134 -4.25 3.76 21.22
C GLU A 134 -5.31 2.97 20.44
N ASN A 135 -5.58 3.34 19.18
CA ASN A 135 -6.47 2.64 18.29
C ASN A 135 -5.75 1.69 17.32
N TYR A 136 -4.42 1.53 17.44
CA TYR A 136 -3.65 0.66 16.57
C TYR A 136 -3.64 -0.78 17.08
N TYR A 137 -3.73 -1.70 16.15
CA TYR A 137 -3.48 -3.12 16.40
C TYR A 137 -2.05 -3.33 16.90
N ARG A 138 -1.88 -4.18 17.91
CA ARG A 138 -0.56 -4.55 18.45
C ARG A 138 -0.21 -5.96 18.02
N PRO A 139 0.73 -6.14 17.09
CA PRO A 139 1.20 -7.47 16.75
C PRO A 139 2.01 -8.08 17.91
N ASN A 140 1.98 -9.41 17.99
CA ASN A 140 2.80 -10.16 18.96
C ASN A 140 4.28 -10.27 18.53
N THR A 141 4.70 -9.51 17.52
CA THR A 141 6.05 -9.51 16.95
C THR A 141 6.74 -8.18 17.19
N ALA A 142 8.06 -8.17 17.11
CA ALA A 142 8.86 -6.94 17.20
C ALA A 142 8.67 -5.99 15.99
N CYS A 143 8.14 -6.50 14.89
CA CYS A 143 7.89 -5.69 13.70
C CYS A 143 6.57 -4.92 13.86
N ILE A 144 6.68 -3.61 13.92
CA ILE A 144 5.54 -2.69 14.13
C ILE A 144 5.20 -1.87 12.87
N GLY A 145 5.89 -2.11 11.75
CA GLY A 145 5.68 -1.47 10.45
C GLY A 145 5.75 0.06 10.46
N THR A 146 5.28 0.66 9.39
CA THR A 146 5.26 2.12 9.23
C THR A 146 4.16 2.79 10.06
N LEU A 147 3.08 2.07 10.39
CA LEU A 147 1.97 2.62 11.18
C LEU A 147 2.44 3.07 12.57
N TRP A 148 3.20 2.23 13.27
CA TRP A 148 3.74 2.55 14.59
C TRP A 148 4.88 3.55 14.56
N ASN A 149 5.50 3.78 13.39
CA ASN A 149 6.56 4.77 13.19
C ASN A 149 6.02 6.15 12.75
N SER A 150 4.70 6.30 12.60
CA SER A 150 4.09 7.60 12.29
C SER A 150 4.33 8.59 13.44
N CYS A 151 4.99 9.71 13.18
CA CYS A 151 5.22 10.76 14.17
C CYS A 151 3.91 11.42 14.62
N MET A 152 2.84 11.32 13.82
CA MET A 152 1.54 11.94 14.06
C MET A 152 0.61 11.07 14.93
N ARG A 153 1.07 9.93 15.47
CA ARG A 153 0.24 9.00 16.25
C ARG A 153 -0.06 9.42 17.68
N TYR A 154 0.59 10.46 18.17
CA TYR A 154 0.47 10.92 19.55
C TYR A 154 -0.66 11.92 19.73
N ARG A 155 -1.31 11.89 20.90
CA ARG A 155 -2.48 12.74 21.23
C ARG A 155 -2.16 14.24 21.13
N GLU A 156 -0.98 14.65 21.57
CA GLU A 156 -0.49 16.04 21.48
C GLU A 156 -0.31 16.52 20.04
N LYS A 157 -0.24 15.59 19.08
CA LYS A 157 -0.14 15.88 17.64
C LYS A 157 -1.52 15.94 16.94
N ASN A 158 -2.60 15.60 17.63
CA ASN A 158 -3.93 15.48 17.01
C ASN A 158 -4.41 16.80 16.40
N ARG A 159 -4.08 17.93 17.03
CA ARG A 159 -4.37 19.28 16.51
C ARG A 159 -3.82 19.55 15.12
N TYR A 160 -2.75 18.88 14.71
CA TYR A 160 -2.18 19.05 13.37
C TYR A 160 -3.02 18.39 12.27
N MET A 161 -3.91 17.43 12.64
CA MET A 161 -4.76 16.72 11.69
C MET A 161 -6.09 17.45 11.41
N GLU A 162 -6.35 18.60 12.04
CA GLU A 162 -7.62 19.32 11.89
C GLU A 162 -7.95 19.64 10.43
N ILE A 163 -6.92 19.94 9.62
CA ILE A 163 -7.12 20.23 8.19
C ILE A 163 -7.78 19.05 7.45
N TYR A 164 -7.51 17.80 7.88
CA TYR A 164 -8.13 16.62 7.29
C TYR A 164 -9.60 16.50 7.75
N ALA A 165 -9.85 16.68 9.03
CA ALA A 165 -11.20 16.57 9.60
C ALA A 165 -12.15 17.68 9.12
N LYS A 166 -11.62 18.90 8.89
CA LYS A 166 -12.40 20.05 8.44
C LYS A 166 -12.78 20.04 6.96
N ASN A 167 -12.26 19.08 6.17
CA ASN A 167 -12.50 19.00 4.73
C ASN A 167 -13.00 17.59 4.30
N PRO A 168 -14.12 17.08 4.84
CA PRO A 168 -14.57 15.69 4.60
C PRO A 168 -14.93 15.41 3.14
N ASP A 169 -15.37 16.44 2.38
CA ASP A 169 -15.68 16.29 0.95
C ASP A 169 -14.43 16.13 0.08
N LYS A 170 -13.26 16.52 0.59
CA LYS A 170 -11.99 16.50 -0.13
C LYS A 170 -11.03 15.46 0.39
N ILE A 171 -11.12 15.13 1.68
CA ILE A 171 -10.15 14.27 2.35
C ILE A 171 -10.91 13.23 3.16
N LYS A 172 -10.62 11.98 2.84
CA LYS A 172 -11.10 10.80 3.57
C LYS A 172 -9.92 9.95 3.98
N MET A 173 -10.19 8.88 4.70
CA MET A 173 -9.15 7.92 5.06
C MET A 173 -9.66 6.50 4.87
N LEU A 174 -8.92 5.71 4.13
CA LEU A 174 -9.11 4.27 4.04
C LEU A 174 -8.45 3.61 5.25
N VAL A 175 -9.19 2.77 5.96
CA VAL A 175 -8.72 2.07 7.17
C VAL A 175 -9.03 0.60 7.07
N LEU A 176 -8.02 -0.24 7.29
CA LEU A 176 -8.19 -1.68 7.50
C LEU A 176 -8.14 -1.98 9.00
N PHE A 177 -9.18 -2.62 9.51
CA PHE A 177 -9.26 -3.04 10.91
C PHE A 177 -8.85 -4.50 11.09
N GLY A 178 -8.22 -4.80 12.24
CA GLY A 178 -8.04 -6.16 12.73
C GLY A 178 -9.37 -6.73 13.26
N GLU A 179 -9.35 -8.00 13.67
CA GLU A 179 -10.50 -8.68 14.29
C GLU A 179 -10.93 -8.04 15.62
N ASP A 180 -9.98 -7.40 16.30
CA ASP A 180 -10.18 -6.64 17.53
C ASP A 180 -10.74 -5.22 17.31
N GLY A 181 -11.05 -4.85 16.06
CA GLY A 181 -11.50 -3.52 15.68
C GLY A 181 -10.42 -2.43 15.73
N LYS A 182 -9.14 -2.80 15.86
CA LYS A 182 -7.99 -1.89 15.87
C LYS A 182 -7.43 -1.68 14.46
N VAL A 183 -6.86 -0.50 14.21
CA VAL A 183 -6.29 -0.10 12.93
C VAL A 183 -5.03 -0.91 12.63
N LYS A 184 -5.01 -1.64 11.53
CA LYS A 184 -3.83 -2.34 10.98
C LYS A 184 -3.12 -1.53 9.92
N THR A 185 -3.90 -0.85 9.08
CA THR A 185 -3.40 -0.08 7.93
C THR A 185 -4.30 1.11 7.67
N ARG A 186 -3.73 2.22 7.28
CA ARG A 186 -4.48 3.41 6.87
C ARG A 186 -3.76 4.17 5.75
N ALA A 187 -4.54 4.88 4.93
CA ALA A 187 -4.04 5.83 3.94
C ALA A 187 -5.05 6.96 3.77
N LEU A 188 -4.57 8.19 3.59
CA LEU A 188 -5.44 9.30 3.22
C LEU A 188 -5.89 9.15 1.77
N LEU A 189 -7.12 9.53 1.51
CA LEU A 189 -7.75 9.60 0.21
C LEU A 189 -8.08 11.06 -0.11
N TRP A 190 -7.57 11.56 -1.23
CA TRP A 190 -7.85 12.89 -1.73
C TRP A 190 -8.84 12.76 -2.90
N GLU A 191 -10.04 13.29 -2.75
CA GLU A 191 -11.18 13.02 -3.65
C GLU A 191 -11.15 13.81 -4.96
N SER A 192 -10.49 14.97 -4.98
CA SER A 192 -10.46 15.81 -6.18
C SER A 192 -9.19 16.63 -6.29
N CYS A 193 -8.13 15.98 -6.80
CA CYS A 193 -6.88 16.65 -7.15
C CYS A 193 -6.90 17.00 -8.64
N GLN A 194 -6.40 18.17 -9.01
CA GLN A 194 -6.28 18.59 -10.40
C GLN A 194 -4.84 18.52 -10.86
N ASP A 195 -4.60 18.01 -12.07
CA ASP A 195 -3.31 18.09 -12.73
C ASP A 195 -3.12 19.42 -13.49
N ARG A 196 -2.00 19.56 -14.21
CA ARG A 196 -1.68 20.76 -14.99
C ARG A 196 -2.65 21.02 -16.13
N ASP A 197 -3.26 19.98 -16.64
CA ASP A 197 -4.20 20.04 -17.78
C ASP A 197 -5.66 20.22 -17.31
N GLY A 198 -5.89 20.31 -15.99
CA GLY A 198 -7.19 20.48 -15.39
C GLY A 198 -7.97 19.17 -15.21
N ASN A 199 -7.37 18.01 -15.49
CA ASN A 199 -8.02 16.72 -15.23
C ASN A 199 -8.12 16.47 -13.74
N THR A 200 -9.22 15.87 -13.31
CA THR A 200 -9.45 15.53 -11.90
C THR A 200 -9.06 14.10 -11.60
N HIS A 201 -8.28 13.91 -10.55
CA HIS A 201 -7.81 12.63 -10.05
C HIS A 201 -8.25 12.40 -8.62
N LYS A 202 -8.57 11.15 -8.30
CA LYS A 202 -8.64 10.67 -6.92
C LYS A 202 -7.28 10.09 -6.55
N VAL A 203 -6.75 10.44 -5.39
CA VAL A 203 -5.39 10.08 -5.01
C VAL A 203 -5.38 9.38 -3.67
N MET A 204 -4.78 8.20 -3.60
CA MET A 204 -4.42 7.56 -2.34
C MET A 204 -2.98 7.96 -1.99
N ASP A 205 -2.83 8.58 -0.84
CA ASP A 205 -1.54 9.01 -0.29
C ASP A 205 -0.74 7.84 0.26
N ARG A 206 0.36 8.13 0.93
CA ARG A 206 1.22 7.13 1.56
C ARG A 206 0.43 6.21 2.49
N ILE A 207 0.68 4.91 2.35
CA ILE A 207 0.07 3.87 3.17
C ILE A 207 0.92 3.66 4.42
N TYR A 208 0.27 3.72 5.57
CA TYR A 208 0.86 3.39 6.86
C TYR A 208 0.30 2.05 7.31
N SER A 209 1.16 1.04 7.40
CA SER A 209 0.77 -0.34 7.68
C SER A 209 1.65 -0.99 8.73
N ILE A 210 1.11 -2.00 9.43
CA ILE A 210 1.87 -2.91 10.27
C ILE A 210 2.57 -3.96 9.43
N TYR A 211 1.92 -4.42 8.35
CA TYR A 211 2.42 -5.50 7.50
C TYR A 211 2.53 -5.03 6.03
N ASP A 212 3.62 -5.40 5.37
CA ASP A 212 3.85 -5.00 3.98
C ASP A 212 2.81 -5.54 3.01
N HIS A 213 2.23 -6.71 3.30
CA HIS A 213 1.17 -7.28 2.46
C HIS A 213 -0.14 -6.48 2.46
N ASP A 214 -0.45 -5.77 3.55
CA ASP A 214 -1.64 -4.90 3.58
C ASP A 214 -1.48 -3.71 2.63
N MET A 215 -0.23 -3.28 2.32
CA MET A 215 0.02 -2.23 1.34
C MET A 215 -0.42 -2.62 -0.07
N ILE A 216 -0.25 -3.89 -0.46
CA ILE A 216 -0.69 -4.38 -1.77
C ILE A 216 -2.21 -4.36 -1.85
N PHE A 217 -2.87 -4.82 -0.78
CA PHE A 217 -4.32 -4.77 -0.70
C PHE A 217 -4.85 -3.34 -0.90
N PHE A 218 -4.21 -2.35 -0.28
CA PHE A 218 -4.57 -0.94 -0.45
C PHE A 218 -4.32 -0.44 -1.87
N LYS A 219 -3.17 -0.75 -2.46
CA LYS A 219 -2.85 -0.37 -3.85
C LYS A 219 -3.86 -0.94 -4.84
N ASN A 220 -4.18 -2.22 -4.72
CA ASN A 220 -5.16 -2.89 -5.57
C ASN A 220 -6.57 -2.32 -5.37
N TRP A 221 -6.96 -2.05 -4.11
CA TRP A 221 -8.21 -1.39 -3.81
C TRP A 221 -8.28 0.01 -4.45
N ALA A 222 -7.22 0.78 -4.36
CA ALA A 222 -7.14 2.11 -4.96
C ALA A 222 -7.41 2.06 -6.46
N LEU A 223 -6.68 1.23 -7.20
CA LEU A 223 -6.84 1.10 -8.66
C LEU A 223 -8.25 0.63 -9.03
N LYS A 224 -8.81 -0.35 -8.32
CA LYS A 224 -10.18 -0.85 -8.52
C LYS A 224 -11.24 0.23 -8.30
N ASN A 225 -11.00 1.19 -7.40
CA ASN A 225 -11.93 2.28 -7.06
C ASN A 225 -11.59 3.62 -7.75
N GLY A 226 -10.73 3.57 -8.78
CA GLY A 226 -10.41 4.75 -9.59
C GLY A 226 -9.43 5.74 -8.96
N TYR A 227 -8.72 5.33 -7.89
CA TYR A 227 -7.67 6.14 -7.30
C TYR A 227 -6.32 5.83 -7.96
N ILE A 228 -5.54 6.88 -8.22
CA ILE A 228 -4.10 6.73 -8.43
C ILE A 228 -3.43 6.60 -7.06
N HIS A 229 -2.31 5.90 -6.97
CA HIS A 229 -1.56 5.77 -5.73
C HIS A 229 -0.08 6.05 -5.93
N LYS A 230 0.61 6.49 -4.87
CA LYS A 230 2.07 6.69 -4.91
C LYS A 230 2.76 5.38 -5.28
N TYR A 231 3.71 5.47 -6.21
CA TYR A 231 4.57 4.35 -6.58
C TYR A 231 5.43 3.92 -5.38
N GLU A 232 6.23 4.85 -4.84
CA GLU A 232 7.03 4.62 -3.65
C GLU A 232 6.32 5.09 -2.38
N GLN A 233 6.41 4.31 -1.31
CA GLN A 233 5.83 4.61 0.00
C GLN A 233 6.80 5.41 0.89
N SER A 234 7.59 6.30 0.29
CA SER A 234 8.54 7.18 0.96
C SER A 234 8.02 8.62 1.02
N ALA A 235 8.27 9.32 2.13
CA ALA A 235 8.03 10.75 2.23
C ALA A 235 8.94 11.59 1.31
N ARG A 236 10.03 11.00 0.83
CA ARG A 236 10.99 11.64 -0.09
C ARG A 236 10.73 11.28 -1.56
N SER A 237 9.75 10.40 -1.82
CA SER A 237 9.44 10.00 -3.19
C SER A 237 8.99 11.20 -4.01
N GLU A 238 9.41 11.21 -5.26
CA GLU A 238 8.93 12.15 -6.26
C GLU A 238 7.41 11.99 -6.50
N ASN A 239 6.84 12.88 -7.32
CA ASN A 239 5.42 12.87 -7.70
C ASN A 239 5.13 11.78 -8.73
N ILE A 240 5.49 10.53 -8.39
CA ILE A 240 5.35 9.36 -9.25
C ILE A 240 4.18 8.52 -8.74
N PHE A 241 3.23 8.26 -9.63
CA PHE A 241 1.99 7.55 -9.33
C PHE A 241 1.77 6.40 -10.30
N VAL A 242 1.05 5.38 -9.83
CA VAL A 242 0.47 4.32 -10.64
C VAL A 242 -1.01 4.64 -10.84
N THR A 243 -1.49 4.48 -12.09
CA THR A 243 -2.87 4.79 -12.44
C THR A 243 -3.64 3.52 -12.82
N PRO A 244 -4.99 3.53 -12.75
CA PRO A 244 -5.79 2.39 -13.18
C PRO A 244 -5.62 2.03 -14.67
N GLN A 245 -5.23 3.00 -15.50
CA GLN A 245 -5.08 2.84 -16.94
C GLN A 245 -3.69 2.40 -17.37
N ASN A 246 -2.67 2.67 -16.52
CA ASN A 246 -1.28 2.36 -16.84
C ASN A 246 -0.55 1.83 -15.59
N PRO A 247 -0.07 0.58 -15.61
CA PRO A 247 0.72 0.02 -14.52
C PRO A 247 2.12 0.62 -14.43
N ASP A 248 2.63 1.24 -15.51
CA ASP A 248 3.91 1.92 -15.48
C ASP A 248 3.80 3.23 -14.69
N PRO A 249 4.75 3.47 -13.77
CA PRO A 249 4.72 4.68 -12.96
C PRO A 249 4.92 5.94 -13.81
N ILE A 250 4.07 6.95 -13.58
CA ILE A 250 4.13 8.24 -14.27
C ILE A 250 4.24 9.40 -13.29
N ARG A 251 4.90 10.48 -13.70
CA ARG A 251 4.98 11.71 -12.91
C ARG A 251 3.75 12.55 -13.16
N ILE A 252 3.05 12.94 -12.08
CA ILE A 252 1.88 13.81 -12.15
C ILE A 252 2.03 14.92 -11.11
N ASP A 253 2.00 16.15 -11.56
CA ASP A 253 1.93 17.32 -10.69
C ASP A 253 0.46 17.60 -10.37
N LEU A 254 0.12 17.66 -9.09
CA LEU A 254 -1.24 17.72 -8.57
C LEU A 254 -1.42 18.88 -7.61
N THR A 255 -2.61 19.46 -7.63
CA THR A 255 -3.08 20.43 -6.64
C THR A 255 -4.46 20.04 -6.14
N VAL A 256 -4.77 20.39 -4.88
CA VAL A 256 -6.10 20.24 -4.30
C VAL A 256 -6.49 21.53 -3.59
N LYS A 257 -7.71 22.00 -3.87
CA LYS A 257 -8.29 23.18 -3.20
C LYS A 257 -9.12 22.74 -2.01
N LEU A 258 -8.85 23.34 -0.85
CA LEU A 258 -9.53 23.06 0.41
C LEU A 258 -10.39 24.28 0.80
N ASP A 259 -11.63 24.02 1.22
CA ASP A 259 -12.55 25.07 1.64
C ASP A 259 -12.20 25.59 3.05
N ASN A 260 -11.81 24.68 3.96
CA ASN A 260 -11.41 24.97 5.33
C ASN A 260 -9.91 24.79 5.50
N HIS A 261 -9.13 25.65 4.85
CA HIS A 261 -7.67 25.48 4.78
C HIS A 261 -6.90 26.25 5.86
N ILE A 262 -7.53 27.17 6.58
CA ILE A 262 -6.86 27.98 7.62
C ILE A 262 -6.85 27.20 8.93
N CYS A 263 -5.66 26.79 9.33
CA CYS A 263 -5.38 26.10 10.59
C CYS A 263 -4.16 26.76 11.25
N ASP A 264 -4.09 26.68 12.58
CA ASP A 264 -2.89 27.15 13.32
C ASP A 264 -1.70 26.25 13.12
N TYR A 265 -1.98 24.95 12.85
CA TYR A 265 -0.97 23.91 12.69
C TYR A 265 -1.30 23.01 11.51
N TYR A 266 -0.27 22.47 10.86
CA TYR A 266 -0.41 21.55 9.73
C TYR A 266 0.35 20.25 10.01
N PRO A 267 -0.16 19.10 9.55
CA PRO A 267 0.54 17.83 9.70
C PRO A 267 1.75 17.75 8.74
N TYR A 268 2.61 16.77 8.97
CA TYR A 268 3.55 16.35 7.93
C TYR A 268 2.74 15.72 6.80
N ILE A 269 2.63 16.44 5.68
CA ILE A 269 1.88 15.99 4.52
C ILE A 269 2.88 15.28 3.59
N ASP A 270 2.68 13.96 3.40
CA ASP A 270 3.64 13.15 2.65
C ASP A 270 3.65 13.45 1.15
N SER A 271 2.49 13.73 0.55
CA SER A 271 2.37 14.00 -0.89
C SER A 271 2.31 15.49 -1.22
N PHE A 272 1.50 16.26 -0.52
CA PHE A 272 1.23 17.66 -0.87
C PHE A 272 2.06 18.60 0.00
N LYS A 273 3.32 18.83 -0.39
CA LYS A 273 4.33 19.56 0.41
C LYS A 273 4.23 21.09 0.32
N PHE A 274 3.51 21.60 -0.67
CA PHE A 274 3.39 23.04 -0.92
C PHE A 274 1.99 23.49 -0.56
N TYR A 275 1.90 24.64 0.12
CA TYR A 275 0.66 25.22 0.56
C TYR A 275 0.57 26.67 0.16
N SER A 276 -0.55 27.08 -0.43
CA SER A 276 -0.88 28.47 -0.69
C SER A 276 -2.03 28.93 0.21
N ARG A 277 -1.72 29.77 1.20
CA ARG A 277 -2.72 30.32 2.10
C ARG A 277 -3.72 31.20 1.35
N LYS A 278 -3.25 31.99 0.37
CA LYS A 278 -4.10 32.90 -0.44
C LYS A 278 -5.11 32.13 -1.29
N LEU A 279 -4.71 31.01 -1.87
CA LEU A 279 -5.55 30.20 -2.76
C LEU A 279 -6.31 29.10 -2.04
N GLY A 280 -5.92 28.75 -0.81
CA GLY A 280 -6.44 27.60 -0.08
C GLY A 280 -6.06 26.28 -0.75
N THR A 281 -4.87 26.20 -1.35
CA THR A 281 -4.47 25.02 -2.11
C THR A 281 -3.27 24.33 -1.49
N LEU A 282 -3.27 22.99 -1.55
CA LEU A 282 -2.12 22.15 -1.33
C LEU A 282 -1.66 21.59 -2.68
N SER A 283 -0.35 21.46 -2.90
CA SER A 283 0.20 20.83 -4.11
C SER A 283 1.41 19.95 -3.82
N ASN A 284 1.69 19.05 -4.73
CA ASN A 284 2.86 18.19 -4.68
C ASN A 284 4.04 18.75 -5.49
N SER A 285 3.84 19.88 -6.18
CA SER A 285 4.81 20.49 -7.07
C SER A 285 4.87 22.01 -6.86
N GLU A 286 6.06 22.59 -6.92
CA GLU A 286 6.29 24.03 -6.90
C GLU A 286 5.63 24.75 -8.08
N TYR A 287 5.30 24.02 -9.15
CA TYR A 287 4.63 24.58 -10.32
C TYR A 287 3.31 25.29 -9.98
N PHE A 288 2.54 24.72 -9.03
CA PHE A 288 1.23 25.27 -8.64
C PHE A 288 1.30 26.30 -7.52
N SER A 289 2.40 26.37 -6.79
CA SER A 289 2.51 27.29 -5.65
C SER A 289 3.58 28.33 -5.88
N TYR A 290 3.13 29.54 -6.06
CA TYR A 290 3.98 30.69 -5.88
C TYR A 290 4.30 30.79 -4.37
N LYS A 291 5.45 30.22 -3.94
CA LYS A 291 6.19 30.59 -2.72
C LYS A 291 5.80 30.07 -1.34
N TYR A 292 4.98 29.00 -1.16
CA TYR A 292 4.72 28.55 0.22
C TYR A 292 5.27 27.15 0.50
N ILE A 293 6.32 27.13 1.29
CA ILE A 293 6.82 25.89 1.91
C ILE A 293 6.24 25.86 3.32
N LEU A 294 5.60 24.76 3.69
CA LEU A 294 5.29 24.49 5.08
C LEU A 294 6.59 24.22 5.82
N VAL A 295 6.91 25.06 6.80
CA VAL A 295 8.14 24.96 7.58
C VAL A 295 7.90 24.13 8.82
N GLN A 296 8.84 23.25 9.16
CA GLN A 296 8.77 22.46 10.38
C GLN A 296 8.88 23.34 11.62
N ASN A 297 7.90 23.22 12.52
CA ASN A 297 7.91 23.86 13.84
C ASN A 297 7.41 22.86 14.88
N ASP A 298 8.17 22.60 15.95
CA ASP A 298 7.86 21.77 17.13
C ASP A 298 7.00 20.51 16.88
N GLY A 299 7.25 19.85 15.74
CA GLY A 299 6.62 18.59 15.37
C GLY A 299 5.37 18.70 14.51
N GLY A 300 5.12 19.85 13.90
CA GLY A 300 4.15 20.10 12.84
C GLY A 300 4.74 21.02 11.79
N LEU A 301 3.89 21.50 10.91
CA LEU A 301 4.24 22.46 9.88
C LEU A 301 3.46 23.75 10.13
N VAL A 302 4.11 24.89 9.94
CA VAL A 302 3.48 26.20 9.94
C VAL A 302 3.72 26.88 8.60
N PRO A 303 2.80 27.70 8.09
CA PRO A 303 3.05 28.49 6.89
C PRO A 303 4.21 29.44 7.17
N LYS A 304 5.21 29.49 6.27
CA LYS A 304 6.20 30.54 6.29
C LYS A 304 5.50 31.86 5.94
N GLU A 305 5.69 32.91 6.76
CA GLU A 305 5.20 34.25 6.41
C GLU A 305 5.86 34.70 5.10
N GLU A 306 5.04 35.29 4.21
CA GLU A 306 5.53 35.90 2.99
C GLU A 306 6.36 37.14 3.33
N GLU A 307 7.59 37.18 2.86
CA GLU A 307 8.17 38.46 2.49
C GLU A 307 7.48 38.86 1.17
N GLU A 308 6.58 39.84 1.22
CA GLU A 308 6.08 40.46 0.00
C GLU A 308 7.31 40.89 -0.82
N PRO A 309 7.37 40.57 -2.13
CA PRO A 309 8.43 41.13 -2.95
C PRO A 309 8.26 42.64 -2.87
N GLU A 310 9.30 43.37 -2.38
CA GLU A 310 9.41 44.78 -2.62
C GLU A 310 9.34 44.97 -4.14
N TYR A 311 8.19 45.41 -4.62
CA TYR A 311 8.08 46.01 -5.94
C TYR A 311 8.90 47.29 -5.87
N ASP A 312 10.10 47.21 -6.37
CA ASP A 312 10.91 48.39 -6.65
C ASP A 312 10.16 49.18 -7.71
N ASP A 313 9.37 50.14 -7.22
CA ASP A 313 8.63 51.10 -8.06
C ASP A 313 9.64 52.10 -8.60
N GLN A 314 10.49 51.61 -9.49
CA GLN A 314 11.24 52.49 -10.34
C GLN A 314 10.26 53.07 -11.36
N SER A 315 9.55 54.11 -10.93
CA SER A 315 8.90 55.05 -11.79
C SER A 315 9.90 55.55 -12.80
N VAL A 316 9.80 55.05 -14.01
CA VAL A 316 10.49 55.63 -15.15
C VAL A 316 9.82 56.91 -15.48
N ASP A 317 10.34 58.01 -14.93
CA ASP A 317 10.04 59.36 -15.43
C ASP A 317 10.52 59.48 -16.89
N TRP A 318 9.58 59.81 -17.76
CA TRP A 318 9.81 60.27 -19.14
C TRP A 318 9.65 61.77 -19.21
#